data_05a0de3382773dc073e3980cb599a71f
#
_entry.id   05a0de3382773dc073e3980cb599a71f
#
_cell.length_a   1.000
_cell.length_b   1.000
_cell.length_c   1.000
_cell.angle_alpha   90.00
_cell.angle_beta   90.00
_cell.angle_gamma   90.00
#
_symmetry.space_group_name_H-M   'P 1'
#
loop_
_entity.id
_entity.type
_entity.pdbx_description
1 polymer ?
#
loop_
_entity_poly.entity_id
_entity_poly.type
_entity_poly.pdbx_seq_one_letter_code
_entity_poly.pdbx_strand_id
1 'polypeptide(L)'
;MLFRSDLTQFLSGPYATQVLADMGAEVIKLEAPQGDLARHIPPHFIDNDSLYYVGINRNKRSLAVDLKQKEGIELAKRIIAKCDVVIENFRPGVLDKLGLSHVELRKIGRAHV
;
A
#
# COMPACT_ATOMS: atom_id res chain seq x y z
N MET A 1 -1.19 8.55 -17.33
CA MET A 1 -1.57 8.56 -15.90
C MET A 1 -0.61 7.66 -15.14
N LEU A 2 -0.12 8.13 -14.02
CA LEU A 2 0.85 7.39 -13.22
C LEU A 2 0.13 6.57 -12.15
N PHE A 3 0.32 5.26 -12.19
CA PHE A 3 -0.23 4.36 -11.18
C PHE A 3 0.82 4.05 -10.13
N ARG A 4 0.38 4.01 -8.87
CA ARG A 4 1.24 3.70 -7.72
C ARG A 4 0.59 2.61 -6.89
N SER A 5 1.38 1.59 -6.55
CA SER A 5 0.99 0.58 -5.57
C SER A 5 1.55 0.98 -4.21
N ASP A 6 0.67 1.15 -3.24
CA ASP A 6 1.03 1.58 -1.89
C ASP A 6 0.81 0.41 -0.91
N LEU A 7 1.91 -0.19 -0.46
CA LEU A 7 1.88 -1.26 0.55
C LEU A 7 2.31 -0.73 1.92
N THR A 8 2.28 0.59 2.12
CA THR A 8 2.78 1.20 3.36
C THR A 8 1.73 1.24 4.45
N GLN A 9 2.20 1.37 5.69
CA GLN A 9 1.34 1.48 6.87
C GLN A 9 1.79 2.64 7.76
N PHE A 10 0.90 3.08 8.62
CA PHE A 10 1.08 4.15 9.58
C PHE A 10 1.29 5.52 8.95
N LEU A 11 2.49 6.13 9.03
CA LEU A 11 2.67 7.55 8.78
C LEU A 11 3.55 7.87 7.56
N SER A 12 4.82 7.48 7.59
CA SER A 12 5.79 8.00 6.62
C SER A 12 5.47 7.61 5.17
N GLY A 13 5.22 6.34 4.93
CA GLY A 13 4.83 5.86 3.60
C GLY A 13 3.48 6.39 3.15
N PRO A 14 2.43 6.26 3.97
CA PRO A 14 1.12 6.80 3.63
C PRO A 14 1.10 8.29 3.38
N TYR A 15 1.87 9.07 4.13
CA TYR A 15 2.00 10.51 3.89
C TYR A 15 2.61 10.79 2.51
N ALA A 16 3.69 10.09 2.18
CA ALA A 16 4.35 10.25 0.89
C ALA A 16 3.42 9.91 -0.28
N THR A 17 2.69 8.81 -0.18
CA THR A 17 1.76 8.41 -1.24
C THR A 17 0.54 9.32 -1.31
N GLN A 18 0.12 9.91 -0.19
CA GLN A 18 -0.94 10.91 -0.19
C GLN A 18 -0.51 12.16 -0.97
N VAL A 19 0.73 12.62 -0.78
CA VAL A 19 1.25 13.76 -1.53
C VAL A 19 1.19 13.46 -3.03
N LEU A 20 1.60 12.25 -3.43
CA LEU A 20 1.53 11.84 -4.83
C LEU A 20 0.08 11.82 -5.33
N ALA A 21 -0.84 11.29 -4.53
CA ALA A 21 -2.25 11.24 -4.88
C ALA A 21 -2.84 12.65 -5.02
N ASP A 22 -2.49 13.57 -4.11
CA ASP A 22 -2.93 14.95 -4.18
C ASP A 22 -2.41 15.65 -5.44
N MET A 23 -1.28 15.21 -5.96
CA MET A 23 -0.69 15.74 -7.19
C MET A 23 -1.20 15.06 -8.46
N GLY A 24 -2.20 14.20 -8.35
CA GLY A 24 -2.85 13.58 -9.48
C GLY A 24 -2.45 12.14 -9.79
N ALA A 25 -1.58 11.52 -8.98
CA ALA A 25 -1.25 10.12 -9.17
C ALA A 25 -2.42 9.22 -8.75
N GLU A 26 -2.62 8.15 -9.49
CA GLU A 26 -3.58 7.11 -9.11
C GLU A 26 -2.88 6.20 -8.09
N VAL A 27 -3.32 6.22 -6.84
CA VAL A 27 -2.72 5.43 -5.78
C VAL A 27 -3.69 4.33 -5.35
N ILE A 28 -3.22 3.09 -5.41
CA ILE A 28 -3.95 1.92 -4.91
C ILE A 28 -3.24 1.44 -3.65
N LYS A 29 -3.91 1.58 -2.51
CA LYS A 29 -3.39 1.11 -1.23
C LYS A 29 -3.81 -0.34 -1.01
N LEU A 30 -2.83 -1.22 -0.91
CA LEU A 30 -3.05 -2.63 -0.60
C LEU A 30 -2.96 -2.80 0.92
N GLU A 31 -4.06 -3.18 1.52
CA GLU A 31 -4.17 -3.38 2.96
C GLU A 31 -4.44 -4.84 3.29
N ALA A 32 -4.03 -5.28 4.47
CA ALA A 32 -4.46 -6.57 5.00
C ALA A 32 -5.98 -6.58 5.15
N PRO A 33 -6.62 -7.77 5.25
CA PRO A 33 -8.08 -7.84 5.39
C PRO A 33 -8.64 -7.02 6.56
N GLN A 34 -7.87 -6.90 7.65
CA GLN A 34 -8.26 -6.09 8.80
C GLN A 34 -7.93 -4.60 8.63
N GLY A 35 -7.31 -4.22 7.53
CA GLY A 35 -6.92 -2.85 7.24
C GLY A 35 -5.59 -2.43 7.85
N ASP A 36 -5.13 -1.24 7.47
CA ASP A 36 -3.95 -0.61 8.05
C ASP A 36 -4.17 -0.40 9.55
N LEU A 37 -3.16 -0.66 10.36
CA LEU A 37 -3.24 -0.47 11.81
C LEU A 37 -3.60 0.97 12.18
N ALA A 38 -3.27 1.93 11.34
CA ALA A 38 -3.63 3.34 11.54
C ALA A 38 -5.14 3.56 11.60
N ARG A 39 -5.95 2.67 11.05
CA ARG A 39 -7.42 2.76 11.12
C ARG A 39 -7.96 2.62 12.53
N HIS A 40 -7.17 2.05 13.45
CA HIS A 40 -7.61 1.69 14.79
C HIS A 40 -6.99 2.54 15.88
N ILE A 41 -6.25 3.59 15.55
CA ILE A 41 -5.56 4.44 16.54
C ILE A 41 -6.55 5.41 17.20
N PRO A 42 -6.76 5.26 18.54
CA PRO A 42 -7.63 6.18 19.27
C PRO A 42 -6.97 7.55 19.43
N PRO A 43 -7.68 8.58 19.93
CA PRO A 43 -9.03 8.51 20.47
C PRO A 43 -10.14 8.96 19.51
N HIS A 44 -9.81 9.51 18.35
CA HIS A 44 -10.80 10.14 17.49
C HIS A 44 -11.09 9.30 16.24
N PHE A 45 -12.39 9.08 16.00
CA PHE A 45 -12.86 8.28 14.87
C PHE A 45 -13.95 9.04 14.11
N ILE A 46 -13.99 8.82 12.78
CA ILE A 46 -15.13 9.15 11.93
C ILE A 46 -15.66 7.82 11.44
N ASP A 47 -16.92 7.53 11.75
CA ASP A 47 -17.49 6.21 11.57
C ASP A 47 -16.62 5.18 12.31
N ASN A 48 -16.01 4.23 11.65
CA ASN A 48 -15.16 3.24 12.29
C ASN A 48 -13.67 3.43 11.99
N ASP A 49 -13.31 4.53 11.34
CA ASP A 49 -11.92 4.81 10.96
C ASP A 49 -11.33 5.93 11.81
N SER A 50 -10.10 5.71 12.28
CA SER A 50 -9.36 6.71 13.04
C SER A 50 -9.07 7.95 12.18
N LEU A 51 -9.14 9.12 12.78
CA LEU A 51 -8.71 10.36 12.12
C LEU A 51 -7.25 10.28 11.68
N TYR A 52 -6.43 9.49 12.38
CA TYR A 52 -5.05 9.26 11.98
C TYR A 52 -4.98 8.68 10.57
N TYR A 53 -5.82 7.69 10.26
CA TYR A 53 -5.88 7.10 8.94
C TYR A 53 -6.48 8.07 7.91
N VAL A 54 -7.60 8.67 8.25
CA VAL A 54 -8.33 9.55 7.33
C VAL A 54 -7.47 10.73 6.89
N GLY A 55 -6.67 11.28 7.81
CA GLY A 55 -5.85 12.46 7.55
C GLY A 55 -4.69 12.24 6.61
N ILE A 56 -4.25 10.99 6.42
CA ILE A 56 -3.06 10.68 5.61
C ILE A 56 -3.31 9.72 4.46
N ASN A 57 -4.56 9.40 4.18
CA ASN A 57 -4.89 8.45 3.09
C ASN A 57 -5.98 8.96 2.14
N ARG A 58 -6.20 10.26 2.10
CA ARG A 58 -7.16 10.81 1.14
C ARG A 58 -6.69 10.62 -0.30
N ASN A 59 -7.64 10.59 -1.22
CA ASN A 59 -7.41 10.44 -2.66
C ASN A 59 -6.80 9.10 -3.07
N LYS A 60 -6.77 8.12 -2.17
CA LYS A 60 -6.32 6.77 -2.48
C LYS A 60 -7.52 5.84 -2.64
N ARG A 61 -7.37 4.82 -3.47
CA ARG A 61 -8.27 3.67 -3.50
C ARG A 61 -7.69 2.59 -2.60
N SER A 62 -8.55 1.93 -1.83
CA SER A 62 -8.12 0.85 -0.94
C SER A 62 -8.58 -0.49 -1.47
N LEU A 63 -7.71 -1.47 -1.40
CA LEU A 63 -8.03 -2.86 -1.72
C LEU A 63 -7.48 -3.76 -0.62
N ALA A 64 -8.36 -4.51 0.01
CA ALA A 64 -7.96 -5.48 1.02
C ALA A 64 -7.48 -6.77 0.36
N VAL A 65 -6.26 -7.17 0.64
CA VAL A 65 -5.63 -8.37 0.07
C VAL A 65 -4.91 -9.12 1.17
N ASP A 66 -5.18 -10.41 1.30
CA ASP A 66 -4.46 -11.23 2.26
C ASP A 66 -3.14 -11.73 1.65
N LEU A 67 -2.05 -11.06 1.97
CA LEU A 67 -0.72 -11.43 1.48
C LEU A 67 -0.16 -12.69 2.15
N LYS A 68 -0.88 -13.28 3.09
CA LYS A 68 -0.52 -14.59 3.67
C LYS A 68 -1.02 -15.74 2.81
N GLN A 69 -1.90 -15.48 1.87
CA GLN A 69 -2.46 -16.47 0.96
C GLN A 69 -1.78 -16.39 -0.40
N LYS A 70 -1.59 -17.53 -1.04
CA LYS A 70 -0.99 -17.60 -2.38
C LYS A 70 -1.77 -16.75 -3.39
N GLU A 71 -3.08 -16.84 -3.35
CA GLU A 71 -3.97 -16.11 -4.24
C GLU A 71 -3.84 -14.59 -4.03
N GLY A 72 -3.66 -14.15 -2.78
CA GLY A 72 -3.44 -12.74 -2.46
C GLY A 72 -2.12 -12.24 -3.03
N ILE A 73 -1.05 -13.01 -2.91
CA ILE A 73 0.25 -12.67 -3.50
C ILE A 73 0.14 -12.56 -5.02
N GLU A 74 -0.52 -13.51 -5.67
CA GLU A 74 -0.71 -13.49 -7.12
C GLU A 74 -1.49 -12.24 -7.56
N LEU A 75 -2.55 -11.91 -6.84
CA LEU A 75 -3.34 -10.71 -7.12
C LEU A 75 -2.49 -9.43 -6.95
N ALA A 76 -1.70 -9.35 -5.86
CA ALA A 76 -0.81 -8.22 -5.62
C ALA A 76 0.19 -8.06 -6.77
N LYS A 77 0.78 -9.16 -7.24
CA LYS A 77 1.71 -9.12 -8.37
C LYS A 77 1.05 -8.62 -9.65
N ARG A 78 -0.19 -9.02 -9.90
CA ARG A 78 -0.94 -8.56 -11.07
C ARG A 78 -1.22 -7.07 -11.02
N ILE A 79 -1.53 -6.54 -9.84
CA ILE A 79 -1.75 -5.11 -9.64
C ILE A 79 -0.43 -4.35 -9.82
N ILE A 80 0.63 -4.82 -9.18
CA ILE A 80 1.96 -4.21 -9.26
C ILE A 80 2.47 -4.16 -10.69
N ALA A 81 2.20 -5.19 -11.48
CA ALA A 81 2.62 -5.23 -12.88
C ALA A 81 2.04 -4.07 -13.71
N LYS A 82 0.90 -3.52 -13.29
CA LYS A 82 0.25 -2.39 -13.96
C LYS A 82 0.63 -1.04 -13.36
N CYS A 83 1.41 -1.03 -12.28
CA CYS A 83 1.81 0.20 -11.62
C CYS A 83 3.20 0.63 -12.08
N ASP A 84 3.45 1.93 -12.04
CA ASP A 84 4.76 2.48 -12.40
C ASP A 84 5.73 2.45 -11.23
N VAL A 85 5.21 2.55 -10.02
CA VAL A 85 6.04 2.57 -8.79
C VAL A 85 5.34 1.75 -7.71
N VAL A 86 6.14 1.03 -6.95
CA VAL A 86 5.71 0.31 -5.75
C VAL A 86 6.38 0.95 -4.53
N ILE A 87 5.60 1.27 -3.53
CA ILE A 87 6.09 1.90 -2.31
C ILE A 87 5.74 1.02 -1.13
N GLU A 88 6.74 0.72 -0.30
CA GLU A 88 6.55 -0.11 0.89
C GLU A 88 7.40 0.42 2.04
N ASN A 89 7.00 0.13 3.26
CA ASN A 89 7.76 0.46 4.47
C ASN A 89 7.76 -0.68 5.46
N PHE A 90 7.72 -1.92 4.98
CA PHE A 90 7.85 -3.09 5.83
C PHE A 90 9.26 -3.18 6.41
N ARG A 91 9.37 -3.93 7.49
CA ARG A 91 10.69 -4.24 8.05
C ARG A 91 11.52 -5.02 7.03
N PRO A 92 12.86 -4.87 7.06
CA PRO A 92 13.73 -5.64 6.18
C PRO A 92 13.41 -7.14 6.22
N GLY A 93 13.33 -7.75 5.04
CA GLY A 93 13.06 -9.18 4.90
C GLY A 93 11.59 -9.57 4.84
N VAL A 94 10.66 -8.69 5.19
CA VAL A 94 9.22 -9.02 5.15
C VAL A 94 8.74 -9.25 3.72
N LEU A 95 9.09 -8.37 2.78
CA LEU A 95 8.72 -8.55 1.38
C LEU A 95 9.32 -9.83 0.80
N ASP A 96 10.55 -10.16 1.16
CA ASP A 96 11.20 -11.40 0.70
C ASP A 96 10.42 -12.63 1.16
N LYS A 97 9.96 -12.63 2.41
CA LYS A 97 9.16 -13.72 2.95
C LYS A 97 7.81 -13.86 2.26
N LEU A 98 7.27 -12.74 1.79
CA LEU A 98 6.00 -12.74 1.06
C LEU A 98 6.15 -13.11 -0.41
N GLY A 99 7.38 -13.30 -0.91
CA GLY A 99 7.62 -13.54 -2.33
C GLY A 99 7.50 -12.29 -3.18
N LEU A 100 7.58 -11.11 -2.56
CA LEU A 100 7.47 -9.81 -3.20
C LEU A 100 8.76 -9.01 -3.08
N SER A 101 9.92 -9.69 -3.13
CA SER A 101 11.21 -9.01 -3.03
C SER A 101 11.36 -7.97 -4.14
N HIS A 102 12.16 -6.92 -3.88
CA HIS A 102 12.40 -5.91 -4.91
C HIS A 102 13.04 -6.50 -6.16
N VAL A 103 13.81 -7.58 -6.03
CA VAL A 103 14.40 -8.28 -7.18
C VAL A 103 13.30 -8.89 -8.04
N GLU A 104 12.33 -9.58 -7.42
CA GLU A 104 11.20 -10.15 -8.13
C GLU A 104 10.31 -9.06 -8.76
N LEU A 105 10.06 -7.97 -8.04
CA LEU A 105 9.24 -6.88 -8.55
C LEU A 105 9.91 -6.15 -9.71
N ARG A 106 11.23 -6.01 -9.71
CA ARG A 106 11.97 -5.43 -10.83
C ARG A 106 11.88 -6.27 -12.11
N LYS A 107 11.75 -7.57 -11.97
CA LYS A 107 11.54 -8.45 -13.14
C LYS A 107 10.21 -8.15 -13.84
N ILE A 108 9.28 -7.55 -13.13
CA ILE A 108 8.02 -7.09 -13.71
C ILE A 108 8.20 -5.75 -14.43
N GLY A 109 9.37 -5.11 -14.29
CA GLY A 109 9.72 -3.88 -15.01
C GLY A 109 9.26 -2.59 -14.32
N ARG A 110 9.12 -2.59 -12.99
CA ARG A 110 8.62 -1.43 -12.26
C ARG A 110 9.63 -0.88 -11.27
N ALA A 111 9.57 0.43 -11.03
CA ALA A 111 10.40 1.07 -10.03
C ALA A 111 9.91 0.70 -8.62
N HIS A 112 10.84 0.56 -7.70
CA HIS A 112 10.58 0.21 -6.32
C HIS A 112 11.20 1.25 -5.39
N VAL A 113 10.40 1.73 -4.44
CA VAL A 113 10.85 2.69 -3.45
C VAL A 113 10.56 2.17 -2.04
#